data_6b1043a9357400b11f4d5b19fd2c2f23
#
_entry.id   6b1043a9357400b11f4d5b19fd2c2f23
#
_cell.length_a   1.000
_cell.length_b   1.000
_cell.length_c   1.000
_cell.angle_alpha   90.00
_cell.angle_beta   90.00
_cell.angle_gamma   90.00
#
_symmetry.space_group_name_H-M   'P 1'
#
loop_
_entity.id
_entity.type
_entity.pdbx_description
1 polymer ?
#
loop_
_entity_poly.entity_id
_entity_poly.type
_entity_poly.pdbx_seq_one_letter_code
_entity_poly.pdbx_strand_id
1 'polypeptide(L)'
;MGKHLFVSFILALFVGFDASIAAAGALDSSGAQKALVCSACHGFGGNSPGNTLPILAGMAPSYFKKAINDYAAGRRPSPEMEPYSKYVLQFGLDDIADYFAVQRRQPPARIKSDPKALSRGATLASQCAACHGAQGDGDAFRAVPALQGQSAAYLKAQMDLFKGDKRKLDDAEQEKTKKTMFKGLDAADFADLAVYYSTLK
;
A
#
# COMPACT_ATOMS: atom_id res chain seq x y z
N MET A 1 30.64 39.95 -72.26
CA MET A 1 31.22 38.77 -71.64
C MET A 1 30.79 38.70 -70.17
N GLY A 2 29.68 38.07 -69.90
CA GLY A 2 29.11 37.95 -68.54
C GLY A 2 29.33 36.54 -68.03
N LYS A 3 30.02 36.42 -66.91
CA LYS A 3 30.26 35.15 -66.21
C LYS A 3 29.08 34.90 -65.27
N HIS A 4 28.30 33.88 -65.54
CA HIS A 4 27.26 33.43 -64.63
C HIS A 4 27.87 32.47 -63.57
N LEU A 5 27.81 32.87 -62.32
CA LEU A 5 28.25 32.07 -61.17
C LEU A 5 27.08 31.23 -60.70
N PHE A 6 27.14 29.90 -60.96
CA PHE A 6 26.16 28.97 -60.41
C PHE A 6 26.53 28.66 -58.94
N VAL A 7 25.69 29.12 -58.01
CA VAL A 7 25.78 28.73 -56.58
C VAL A 7 24.91 27.51 -56.40
N SER A 8 25.50 26.34 -56.23
CA SER A 8 24.81 25.09 -55.86
C SER A 8 24.46 25.10 -54.38
N PHE A 9 23.19 25.22 -54.07
CA PHE A 9 22.67 25.04 -52.71
C PHE A 9 22.53 23.53 -52.43
N ILE A 10 23.40 22.99 -51.59
CA ILE A 10 23.29 21.65 -51.07
C ILE A 10 22.31 21.69 -49.88
N LEU A 11 21.08 21.22 -50.09
CA LEU A 11 20.07 21.07 -49.06
C LEU A 11 20.38 19.77 -48.28
N ALA A 12 20.98 19.89 -47.10
CA ALA A 12 21.23 18.78 -46.20
C ALA A 12 19.89 18.39 -45.56
N LEU A 13 19.31 17.27 -45.97
CA LEU A 13 18.20 16.64 -45.25
C LEU A 13 18.71 16.09 -43.92
N PHE A 14 18.42 16.79 -42.84
CA PHE A 14 18.49 16.22 -41.47
C PHE A 14 17.32 15.28 -41.29
N VAL A 15 17.51 13.98 -41.52
CA VAL A 15 16.58 12.96 -41.02
C VAL A 15 16.72 12.91 -39.50
N GLY A 16 15.81 13.61 -38.81
CA GLY A 16 15.67 13.51 -37.38
C GLY A 16 15.29 12.07 -37.02
N PHE A 17 16.19 11.36 -36.37
CA PHE A 17 15.90 10.07 -35.78
C PHE A 17 15.13 10.35 -34.48
N ASP A 18 13.81 10.43 -34.56
CA ASP A 18 12.95 10.43 -33.39
C ASP A 18 13.11 9.08 -32.69
N ALA A 19 14.00 9.03 -31.71
CA ALA A 19 14.07 7.92 -30.77
C ALA A 19 12.78 7.94 -29.94
N SER A 20 11.75 7.28 -30.43
CA SER A 20 10.55 6.98 -29.62
C SER A 20 11.01 6.20 -28.39
N ILE A 21 11.07 6.88 -27.25
CA ILE A 21 11.24 6.22 -25.96
C ILE A 21 9.97 5.37 -25.80
N ALA A 22 10.07 4.08 -26.07
CA ALA A 22 8.98 3.14 -25.78
C ALA A 22 8.68 3.28 -24.28
N ALA A 23 7.50 3.78 -23.95
CA ALA A 23 7.05 3.78 -22.57
C ALA A 23 7.00 2.33 -22.09
N ALA A 24 7.76 2.02 -21.02
CA ALA A 24 7.75 0.70 -20.42
C ALA A 24 6.32 0.28 -20.11
N GLY A 25 5.93 -0.90 -20.54
CA GLY A 25 4.59 -1.44 -20.30
C GLY A 25 4.37 -1.71 -18.81
N ALA A 26 3.10 -1.77 -18.40
CA ALA A 26 2.73 -1.99 -17.01
C ALA A 26 3.31 -3.29 -16.39
N LEU A 27 3.78 -4.23 -17.23
CA LEU A 27 4.34 -5.54 -16.84
C LEU A 27 5.83 -5.68 -17.16
N ASP A 28 6.52 -4.62 -17.56
CA ASP A 28 7.91 -4.74 -18.01
C ASP A 28 8.90 -4.92 -16.85
N SER A 29 8.53 -4.59 -15.62
CA SER A 29 9.38 -4.83 -14.46
C SER A 29 9.20 -6.26 -13.90
N SER A 30 10.29 -6.84 -13.41
CA SER A 30 10.28 -8.14 -12.70
C SER A 30 9.27 -8.14 -11.55
N GLY A 31 9.18 -7.05 -10.81
CA GLY A 31 8.22 -6.90 -9.72
C GLY A 31 6.76 -6.91 -10.19
N ALA A 32 6.45 -6.27 -11.33
CA ALA A 32 5.11 -6.27 -11.89
C ALA A 32 4.64 -7.68 -12.28
N GLN A 33 5.51 -8.45 -12.94
CA GLN A 33 5.19 -9.84 -13.34
C GLN A 33 4.97 -10.73 -12.11
N LYS A 34 5.84 -10.62 -11.10
CA LYS A 34 5.71 -11.39 -9.85
C LYS A 34 4.48 -11.00 -9.05
N ALA A 35 4.08 -9.71 -9.07
CA ALA A 35 2.93 -9.19 -8.37
C ALA A 35 1.58 -9.57 -9.01
N LEU A 36 1.56 -10.17 -10.22
CA LEU A 36 0.32 -10.60 -10.87
C LEU A 36 -0.49 -11.58 -10.00
N VAL A 37 0.17 -12.45 -9.27
CA VAL A 37 -0.51 -13.40 -8.38
C VAL A 37 -1.30 -12.68 -7.27
N CYS A 38 -0.87 -11.49 -6.85
CA CYS A 38 -1.55 -10.69 -5.85
C CYS A 38 -2.77 -9.96 -6.42
N SER A 39 -2.77 -9.68 -7.73
CA SER A 39 -3.77 -8.86 -8.41
C SER A 39 -5.16 -9.50 -8.43
N ALA A 40 -5.24 -10.83 -8.35
CA ALA A 40 -6.51 -11.57 -8.32
C ALA A 40 -7.40 -11.14 -7.13
N CYS A 41 -6.80 -10.82 -5.99
CA CYS A 41 -7.50 -10.40 -4.78
C CYS A 41 -7.32 -8.91 -4.49
N HIS A 42 -6.09 -8.39 -4.65
CA HIS A 42 -5.76 -7.02 -4.29
C HIS A 42 -5.95 -6.01 -5.42
N GLY A 43 -6.45 -6.45 -6.58
CA GLY A 43 -6.63 -5.60 -7.76
C GLY A 43 -5.32 -5.29 -8.47
N PHE A 44 -5.44 -4.85 -9.73
CA PHE A 44 -4.28 -4.47 -10.52
C PHE A 44 -3.55 -3.28 -9.87
N GLY A 45 -2.22 -3.35 -9.83
CA GLY A 45 -1.40 -2.36 -9.12
C GLY A 45 -1.64 -2.31 -7.60
N GLY A 46 -2.33 -3.30 -7.03
CA GLY A 46 -2.59 -3.36 -5.59
C GLY A 46 -3.72 -2.43 -5.12
N ASN A 47 -4.56 -1.95 -6.02
CA ASN A 47 -5.73 -1.13 -5.68
C ASN A 47 -6.97 -2.02 -5.55
N SER A 48 -7.19 -2.54 -4.34
CA SER A 48 -8.31 -3.43 -4.06
C SER A 48 -9.65 -2.76 -4.38
N PRO A 49 -10.52 -3.44 -5.16
CA PRO A 49 -11.84 -2.91 -5.49
C PRO A 49 -12.84 -3.01 -4.33
N GLY A 50 -12.52 -3.83 -3.33
CA GLY A 50 -13.38 -4.11 -2.18
C GLY A 50 -12.98 -3.36 -0.92
N ASN A 51 -13.77 -3.56 0.14
CA ASN A 51 -13.55 -2.94 1.45
C ASN A 51 -12.88 -3.87 2.46
N THR A 52 -12.84 -5.18 2.20
CA THR A 52 -12.32 -6.21 3.12
C THR A 52 -10.87 -6.57 2.86
N LEU A 53 -10.38 -6.32 1.64
CA LEU A 53 -9.01 -6.60 1.24
C LEU A 53 -8.17 -5.33 1.30
N PRO A 54 -6.90 -5.41 1.76
CA PRO A 54 -6.05 -4.22 1.83
C PRO A 54 -5.64 -3.70 0.46
N ILE A 55 -5.50 -2.39 0.38
CA ILE A 55 -4.83 -1.71 -0.70
C ILE A 55 -3.32 -1.86 -0.46
N LEU A 56 -2.62 -2.39 -1.46
CA LEU A 56 -1.16 -2.57 -1.45
C LEU A 56 -0.44 -1.41 -2.15
N ALA A 57 -1.12 -0.70 -3.06
CA ALA A 57 -0.57 0.46 -3.75
C ALA A 57 -0.05 1.53 -2.77
N GLY A 58 1.18 2.01 -3.00
CA GLY A 58 1.83 2.99 -2.13
C GLY A 58 2.20 2.47 -0.74
N MET A 59 2.23 1.15 -0.54
CA MET A 59 2.65 0.56 0.73
C MET A 59 4.17 0.62 0.87
N ALA A 60 4.65 1.08 2.04
CA ALA A 60 6.09 1.11 2.30
C ALA A 60 6.70 -0.31 2.18
N PRO A 61 7.83 -0.48 1.46
CA PRO A 61 8.45 -1.79 1.25
C PRO A 61 8.79 -2.50 2.56
N SER A 62 9.27 -1.76 3.57
CA SER A 62 9.57 -2.29 4.90
C SER A 62 8.36 -2.94 5.57
N TYR A 63 7.20 -2.25 5.52
CA TYR A 63 5.97 -2.81 6.09
C TYR A 63 5.42 -3.97 5.25
N PHE A 64 5.48 -3.89 3.92
CA PHE A 64 5.08 -4.99 3.05
C PHE A 64 5.87 -6.26 3.41
N LYS A 65 7.20 -6.16 3.47
CA LYS A 65 8.09 -7.26 3.82
C LYS A 65 7.81 -7.80 5.22
N LYS A 66 7.63 -6.92 6.20
CA LYS A 66 7.22 -7.32 7.55
C LYS A 66 5.90 -8.09 7.53
N ALA A 67 4.88 -7.59 6.83
CA ALA A 67 3.56 -8.22 6.78
C ALA A 67 3.60 -9.62 6.15
N ILE A 68 4.35 -9.80 5.06
CA ILE A 68 4.55 -11.10 4.42
C ILE A 68 5.24 -12.08 5.38
N ASN A 69 6.30 -11.64 6.07
CA ASN A 69 6.97 -12.49 7.08
C ASN A 69 6.04 -12.84 8.25
N ASP A 70 5.20 -11.92 8.69
CA ASP A 70 4.25 -12.16 9.79
C ASP A 70 3.17 -13.18 9.39
N TYR A 71 2.66 -13.13 8.16
CA TYR A 71 1.74 -14.15 7.63
C TYR A 71 2.43 -15.52 7.52
N ALA A 72 3.60 -15.59 6.91
CA ALA A 72 4.32 -16.83 6.72
C ALA A 72 4.71 -17.52 8.04
N ALA A 73 4.96 -16.72 9.10
CA ALA A 73 5.30 -17.19 10.43
C ALA A 73 4.07 -17.42 11.35
N GLY A 74 2.85 -17.20 10.86
CA GLY A 74 1.62 -17.37 11.65
C GLY A 74 1.38 -16.29 12.73
N ARG A 75 2.25 -15.27 12.84
CA ARG A 75 2.03 -14.15 13.78
C ARG A 75 0.83 -13.29 13.38
N ARG A 76 0.48 -13.31 12.09
CA ARG A 76 -0.68 -12.65 11.52
C ARG A 76 -1.54 -13.70 10.82
N PRO A 77 -2.61 -14.19 11.46
CA PRO A 77 -3.39 -15.27 10.90
C PRO A 77 -4.20 -14.82 9.68
N SER A 78 -4.10 -15.58 8.60
CA SER A 78 -4.96 -15.52 7.42
C SER A 78 -4.77 -16.79 6.61
N PRO A 79 -5.78 -17.65 6.54
CA PRO A 79 -5.73 -18.88 5.74
C PRO A 79 -5.39 -18.61 4.27
N GLU A 80 -5.85 -17.46 3.75
CA GLU A 80 -5.60 -17.07 2.36
C GLU A 80 -4.15 -16.60 2.18
N MET A 81 -3.67 -15.72 3.07
CA MET A 81 -2.36 -15.09 2.89
C MET A 81 -1.17 -15.96 3.29
N GLU A 82 -1.35 -16.91 4.17
CA GLU A 82 -0.25 -17.75 4.64
C GLU A 82 0.45 -18.51 3.49
N PRO A 83 -0.25 -19.25 2.59
CA PRO A 83 0.40 -19.94 1.48
C PRO A 83 1.04 -18.96 0.49
N TYR A 84 0.37 -17.85 0.15
CA TYR A 84 0.94 -16.85 -0.74
C TYR A 84 2.18 -16.18 -0.16
N SER A 85 2.20 -15.94 1.15
CA SER A 85 3.36 -15.35 1.82
C SER A 85 4.57 -16.26 1.79
N LYS A 86 4.39 -17.57 2.04
CA LYS A 86 5.46 -18.57 1.91
C LYS A 86 6.01 -18.63 0.48
N TYR A 87 5.13 -18.50 -0.52
CA TYR A 87 5.54 -18.43 -1.93
C TYR A 87 6.35 -17.17 -2.21
N VAL A 88 5.86 -15.98 -1.82
CA VAL A 88 6.51 -14.70 -2.07
C VAL A 88 7.91 -14.61 -1.45
N LEU A 89 8.11 -15.20 -0.27
CA LEU A 89 9.43 -15.28 0.38
C LEU A 89 10.48 -16.00 -0.48
N GLN A 90 10.06 -16.92 -1.35
CA GLN A 90 10.96 -17.70 -2.21
C GLN A 90 11.19 -17.06 -3.59
N PHE A 91 10.25 -16.24 -4.07
CA PHE A 91 10.21 -15.86 -5.48
C PHE A 91 10.31 -14.34 -5.76
N GLY A 92 10.56 -13.51 -4.76
CA GLY A 92 10.85 -12.11 -5.05
C GLY A 92 10.15 -11.09 -4.16
N LEU A 93 10.29 -11.27 -2.86
CA LEU A 93 9.72 -10.36 -1.85
C LEU A 93 10.10 -8.90 -2.09
N ASP A 94 11.38 -8.63 -2.39
CA ASP A 94 11.88 -7.25 -2.58
C ASP A 94 11.28 -6.62 -3.85
N ASP A 95 11.33 -7.34 -4.98
CA ASP A 95 10.78 -6.84 -6.25
C ASP A 95 9.29 -6.52 -6.16
N ILE A 96 8.52 -7.37 -5.47
CA ILE A 96 7.07 -7.16 -5.27
C ILE A 96 6.81 -5.99 -4.34
N ALA A 97 7.59 -5.86 -3.26
CA ALA A 97 7.48 -4.73 -2.33
C ALA A 97 7.75 -3.40 -3.04
N ASP A 98 8.82 -3.32 -3.82
CA ASP A 98 9.21 -2.13 -4.57
C ASP A 98 8.19 -1.81 -5.66
N TYR A 99 7.63 -2.82 -6.32
CA TYR A 99 6.56 -2.62 -7.30
C TYR A 99 5.34 -1.95 -6.68
N PHE A 100 4.84 -2.44 -5.53
CA PHE A 100 3.67 -1.84 -4.89
C PHE A 100 3.95 -0.46 -4.31
N ALA A 101 5.16 -0.20 -3.86
CA ALA A 101 5.56 1.09 -3.30
C ALA A 101 5.38 2.26 -4.27
N VAL A 102 5.66 2.02 -5.55
CA VAL A 102 5.56 3.05 -6.60
C VAL A 102 4.18 3.13 -7.25
N GLN A 103 3.26 2.22 -6.90
CA GLN A 103 1.90 2.30 -7.44
C GLN A 103 1.14 3.45 -6.81
N ARG A 104 0.39 4.19 -7.65
CA ARG A 104 -0.48 5.24 -7.16
C ARG A 104 -1.67 4.63 -6.41
N ARG A 105 -1.81 4.95 -5.13
CA ARG A 105 -2.96 4.56 -4.33
C ARG A 105 -4.22 5.24 -4.83
N GLN A 106 -5.26 4.46 -5.11
CA GLN A 106 -6.62 4.94 -5.35
C GLN A 106 -7.37 5.00 -4.02
N PRO A 107 -8.34 5.93 -3.88
CA PRO A 107 -9.22 5.92 -2.71
C PRO A 107 -9.90 4.56 -2.55
N PRO A 108 -10.07 4.07 -1.31
CA PRO A 108 -10.80 2.83 -1.07
C PRO A 108 -12.25 2.95 -1.52
N ALA A 109 -12.93 1.80 -1.65
CA ALA A 109 -14.36 1.77 -1.92
C ALA A 109 -15.09 2.65 -0.91
N ARG A 110 -15.91 3.59 -1.43
CA ARG A 110 -16.66 4.51 -0.57
C ARG A 110 -17.63 3.74 0.29
N ILE A 111 -17.58 3.99 1.60
CA ILE A 111 -18.56 3.52 2.55
C ILE A 111 -19.43 4.69 2.99
N LYS A 112 -20.72 4.42 3.20
CA LYS A 112 -21.61 5.41 3.80
C LYS A 112 -21.18 5.61 5.25
N SER A 113 -20.72 6.81 5.59
CA SER A 113 -20.25 7.14 6.94
C SER A 113 -21.20 8.11 7.62
N ASP A 114 -21.46 7.88 8.91
CA ASP A 114 -22.14 8.82 9.78
C ASP A 114 -21.14 9.91 10.21
N PRO A 115 -21.46 11.22 10.12
CA PRO A 115 -20.61 12.28 10.62
C PRO A 115 -20.20 12.14 12.10
N LYS A 116 -21.07 11.56 12.93
CA LYS A 116 -20.76 11.27 14.33
C LYS A 116 -19.69 10.19 14.46
N ALA A 117 -19.74 9.14 13.64
CA ALA A 117 -18.72 8.09 13.59
C ALA A 117 -17.34 8.68 13.17
N LEU A 118 -17.32 9.55 12.17
CA LEU A 118 -16.12 10.26 11.75
C LEU A 118 -15.52 11.10 12.88
N SER A 119 -16.35 11.85 13.60
CA SER A 119 -15.92 12.68 14.73
C SER A 119 -15.36 11.85 15.88
N ARG A 120 -16.02 10.74 16.25
CA ARG A 120 -15.52 9.83 17.29
C ARG A 120 -14.21 9.17 16.84
N GLY A 121 -14.15 8.68 15.61
CA GLY A 121 -12.94 8.10 15.04
C GLY A 121 -11.75 9.07 15.05
N ALA A 122 -11.97 10.34 14.69
CA ALA A 122 -10.94 11.38 14.78
C ALA A 122 -10.43 11.59 16.20
N THR A 123 -11.33 11.61 17.19
CA THR A 123 -10.96 11.74 18.60
C THR A 123 -10.12 10.53 19.07
N LEU A 124 -10.57 9.31 18.75
CA LEU A 124 -9.88 8.08 19.11
C LEU A 124 -8.51 7.95 18.44
N ALA A 125 -8.36 8.45 17.19
CA ALA A 125 -7.14 8.37 16.40
C ALA A 125 -5.94 9.07 17.07
N SER A 126 -6.16 10.02 17.97
CA SER A 126 -5.10 10.68 18.72
C SER A 126 -4.20 9.70 19.49
N GLN A 127 -4.75 8.59 19.96
CA GLN A 127 -4.01 7.54 20.68
C GLN A 127 -3.08 6.75 19.75
N CYS A 128 -3.38 6.71 18.45
CA CYS A 128 -2.60 5.96 17.45
C CYS A 128 -1.48 6.80 16.82
N ALA A 129 -1.56 8.13 16.97
CA ALA A 129 -0.70 9.10 16.30
C ALA A 129 0.79 8.95 16.67
N ALA A 130 1.10 8.52 17.89
CA ALA A 130 2.50 8.33 18.34
C ALA A 130 3.29 7.33 17.48
N CYS A 131 2.62 6.33 16.90
CA CYS A 131 3.24 5.35 16.02
C CYS A 131 2.89 5.57 14.56
N HIS A 132 1.61 5.84 14.26
CA HIS A 132 1.10 5.91 12.90
C HIS A 132 1.13 7.31 12.27
N GLY A 133 1.64 8.34 12.99
CA GLY A 133 1.59 9.73 12.54
C GLY A 133 0.22 10.37 12.78
N ALA A 134 0.19 11.71 12.83
CA ALA A 134 -1.03 12.47 13.12
C ALA A 134 -2.11 12.30 12.04
N GLN A 135 -1.70 12.04 10.81
CA GLN A 135 -2.59 11.77 9.66
C GLN A 135 -2.75 10.25 9.38
N GLY A 136 -2.12 9.40 10.18
CA GLY A 136 -2.11 7.97 9.91
C GLY A 136 -1.23 7.58 8.72
N ASP A 137 -0.21 8.35 8.42
CA ASP A 137 0.75 8.18 7.31
C ASP A 137 1.79 7.09 7.56
N GLY A 138 1.92 6.63 8.82
CA GLY A 138 2.83 5.55 9.20
C GLY A 138 4.28 5.99 9.35
N ASP A 139 5.16 5.01 9.52
CA ASP A 139 6.61 5.21 9.59
C ASP A 139 7.33 4.09 8.84
N ALA A 140 7.83 4.40 7.66
CA ALA A 140 8.52 3.44 6.81
C ALA A 140 9.81 2.90 7.45
N PHE A 141 10.54 3.70 8.24
CA PHE A 141 11.78 3.25 8.87
C PHE A 141 11.54 2.20 9.95
N ARG A 142 10.42 2.32 10.68
CA ARG A 142 10.02 1.38 11.73
C ARG A 142 9.05 0.32 11.25
N ALA A 143 8.80 0.25 9.94
CA ALA A 143 7.81 -0.64 9.34
C ALA A 143 6.40 -0.52 9.98
N VAL A 144 6.02 0.70 10.37
CA VAL A 144 4.67 1.02 10.86
C VAL A 144 3.80 1.38 9.67
N PRO A 145 2.64 0.72 9.46
CA PRO A 145 1.84 0.95 8.27
C PRO A 145 1.13 2.30 8.27
N ALA A 146 0.97 2.87 7.08
CA ALA A 146 -0.01 3.91 6.85
C ALA A 146 -1.43 3.33 7.01
N LEU A 147 -2.26 4.02 7.78
CA LEU A 147 -3.68 3.71 7.99
C LEU A 147 -4.58 4.55 7.09
N GLN A 148 -4.13 5.77 6.75
CA GLN A 148 -4.85 6.70 5.89
C GLN A 148 -5.15 6.07 4.53
N GLY A 149 -6.38 6.27 4.03
CA GLY A 149 -6.81 5.77 2.74
C GLY A 149 -6.80 4.25 2.60
N GLN A 150 -6.80 3.51 3.70
CA GLN A 150 -6.90 2.05 3.68
C GLN A 150 -8.37 1.60 3.82
N SER A 151 -8.69 0.41 3.31
CA SER A 151 -10.04 -0.17 3.34
C SER A 151 -10.56 -0.30 4.77
N ALA A 152 -11.73 0.27 5.07
CA ALA A 152 -12.24 0.36 6.44
C ALA A 152 -12.53 -1.01 7.07
N ALA A 153 -13.21 -1.92 6.35
CA ALA A 153 -13.49 -3.24 6.91
C ALA A 153 -12.21 -4.04 7.15
N TYR A 154 -11.20 -3.87 6.29
CA TYR A 154 -9.87 -4.45 6.53
C TYR A 154 -9.21 -3.87 7.79
N LEU A 155 -9.21 -2.54 7.98
CA LEU A 155 -8.66 -1.91 9.18
C LEU A 155 -9.35 -2.43 10.45
N LYS A 156 -10.69 -2.46 10.44
CA LYS A 156 -11.47 -3.01 11.56
C LYS A 156 -11.07 -4.45 11.87
N ALA A 157 -11.04 -5.32 10.85
CA ALA A 157 -10.67 -6.71 11.03
C ALA A 157 -9.25 -6.88 11.63
N GLN A 158 -8.30 -6.03 11.24
CA GLN A 158 -6.96 -6.06 11.83
C GLN A 158 -6.95 -5.63 13.29
N MET A 159 -7.76 -4.63 13.66
CA MET A 159 -7.91 -4.21 15.06
C MET A 159 -8.59 -5.31 15.91
N ASP A 160 -9.62 -5.98 15.38
CA ASP A 160 -10.25 -7.13 16.03
C ASP A 160 -9.25 -8.27 16.29
N LEU A 161 -8.38 -8.57 15.32
CA LEU A 161 -7.32 -9.59 15.48
C LEU A 161 -6.30 -9.19 16.56
N PHE A 162 -5.95 -7.92 16.65
CA PHE A 162 -5.07 -7.41 17.71
C PHE A 162 -5.75 -7.47 19.08
N LYS A 163 -6.99 -7.01 19.19
CA LYS A 163 -7.76 -7.05 20.44
C LYS A 163 -7.95 -8.47 20.96
N GLY A 164 -8.26 -9.40 20.03
CA GLY A 164 -8.43 -10.82 20.35
C GLY A 164 -7.13 -11.60 20.57
N ASP A 165 -5.98 -10.91 20.63
CA ASP A 165 -4.64 -11.49 20.81
C ASP A 165 -4.27 -12.57 19.74
N LYS A 166 -4.94 -12.53 18.58
CA LYS A 166 -4.69 -13.44 17.46
C LYS A 166 -3.56 -12.96 16.55
N ARG A 167 -3.44 -11.64 16.37
CA ARG A 167 -2.34 -11.02 15.65
C ARG A 167 -1.28 -10.51 16.64
N LYS A 168 -0.04 -10.93 16.45
CA LYS A 168 1.10 -10.58 17.32
C LYS A 168 2.06 -9.63 16.62
N LEU A 169 2.73 -8.81 17.42
CA LEU A 169 3.91 -8.08 16.96
C LEU A 169 5.16 -8.86 17.39
N ASP A 170 6.21 -8.75 16.61
CA ASP A 170 7.51 -9.41 16.85
C ASP A 170 8.34 -8.68 17.92
N ASP A 171 8.12 -7.37 18.12
CA ASP A 171 8.74 -6.57 19.16
C ASP A 171 7.90 -6.62 20.44
N ALA A 172 8.52 -7.02 21.56
CA ALA A 172 7.84 -7.23 22.82
C ALA A 172 7.29 -5.93 23.45
N GLU A 173 8.01 -4.81 23.30
CA GLU A 173 7.54 -3.52 23.83
C GLU A 173 6.39 -2.95 23.00
N GLN A 174 6.46 -3.09 21.69
CA GLN A 174 5.34 -2.74 20.81
C GLN A 174 4.12 -3.63 21.09
N GLU A 175 4.32 -4.91 21.33
CA GLU A 175 3.23 -5.84 21.69
C GLU A 175 2.56 -5.43 23.01
N LYS A 176 3.34 -5.08 24.03
CA LYS A 176 2.85 -4.59 25.32
C LYS A 176 2.09 -3.25 25.18
N THR A 177 2.66 -2.31 24.42
CA THR A 177 2.05 -1.01 24.14
C THR A 177 0.71 -1.20 23.45
N LYS A 178 0.67 -2.02 22.38
CA LYS A 178 -0.55 -2.37 21.67
C LYS A 178 -1.62 -2.92 22.61
N LYS A 179 -1.28 -3.92 23.44
CA LYS A 179 -2.23 -4.53 24.39
C LYS A 179 -2.82 -3.49 25.34
N THR A 180 -2.01 -2.56 25.80
CA THR A 180 -2.45 -1.48 26.70
C THR A 180 -3.44 -0.55 25.99
N MET A 181 -3.11 -0.11 24.76
CA MET A 181 -3.96 0.79 23.96
C MET A 181 -5.30 0.14 23.60
N PHE A 182 -5.27 -1.11 23.17
CA PHE A 182 -6.49 -1.82 22.73
C PHE A 182 -7.39 -2.23 23.88
N LYS A 183 -6.90 -2.24 25.14
CA LYS A 183 -7.67 -2.70 26.30
C LYS A 183 -8.96 -1.89 26.51
N GLY A 184 -8.90 -0.57 26.30
CA GLY A 184 -10.01 0.35 26.52
C GLY A 184 -10.94 0.54 25.29
N LEU A 185 -10.62 -0.07 24.15
CA LEU A 185 -11.40 0.10 22.92
C LEU A 185 -12.30 -1.10 22.67
N ASP A 186 -13.46 -0.87 22.06
CA ASP A 186 -14.43 -1.90 21.71
C ASP A 186 -14.63 -2.00 20.17
N ALA A 187 -15.56 -2.86 19.74
CA ALA A 187 -15.84 -3.10 18.34
C ALA A 187 -16.46 -1.87 17.62
N ALA A 188 -17.17 -1.01 18.36
CA ALA A 188 -17.73 0.23 17.81
C ALA A 188 -16.62 1.28 17.62
N ASP A 189 -15.69 1.39 18.57
CA ASP A 189 -14.51 2.24 18.46
C ASP A 189 -13.66 1.85 17.24
N PHE A 190 -13.48 0.54 17.00
CA PHE A 190 -12.75 0.05 15.81
C PHE A 190 -13.47 0.38 14.52
N ALA A 191 -14.81 0.32 14.50
CA ALA A 191 -15.57 0.72 13.33
C ALA A 191 -15.40 2.22 13.03
N ASP A 192 -15.48 3.06 14.05
CA ASP A 192 -15.32 4.51 13.92
C ASP A 192 -13.89 4.89 13.48
N LEU A 193 -12.85 4.30 14.09
CA LEU A 193 -11.45 4.47 13.70
C LEU A 193 -11.22 4.03 12.24
N ALA A 194 -11.75 2.88 11.85
CA ALA A 194 -11.58 2.34 10.51
C ALA A 194 -12.22 3.24 9.45
N VAL A 195 -13.43 3.74 9.72
CA VAL A 195 -14.12 4.70 8.86
C VAL A 195 -13.33 6.00 8.76
N TYR A 196 -12.88 6.55 9.88
CA TYR A 196 -12.09 7.78 9.91
C TYR A 196 -10.82 7.64 9.04
N TYR A 197 -9.97 6.66 9.31
CA TYR A 197 -8.73 6.48 8.54
C TYR A 197 -8.96 6.20 7.05
N SER A 198 -10.06 5.52 6.70
CA SER A 198 -10.38 5.26 5.30
C SER A 198 -10.73 6.52 4.50
N THR A 199 -11.13 7.61 5.17
CA THR A 199 -11.48 8.90 4.53
C THR A 199 -10.28 9.83 4.37
N LEU A 200 -9.19 9.59 5.08
CA LEU A 200 -7.96 10.40 4.98
C LEU A 200 -7.24 10.14 3.65
N LYS A 201 -6.46 11.15 3.20
CA LYS A 201 -5.74 11.13 1.91
C LYS A 201 -4.25 11.35 2.12
#